data_713ce75e87e85397029cc8b6ff4426ef
#
_entry.id   713ce75e87e85397029cc8b6ff4426ef
#
_cell.length_a   1.000
_cell.length_b   1.000
_cell.length_c   1.000
_cell.angle_alpha   90.00
_cell.angle_beta   90.00
_cell.angle_gamma   90.00
#
_symmetry.space_group_name_H-M   'P 1'
#
loop_
_entity.id
_entity.type
_entity.pdbx_description
1 polymer ?
#
loop_
_entity_poly.entity_id
_entity_poly.type
_entity_poly.pdbx_seq_one_letter_code
_entity_poly.pdbx_strand_id
1 'polypeptide(L)'
;MKKDKESKLKILLPILAIIIVIVLIFNRLLFKLKDQVDKITLPVQSKVYNIANRAINIKDIIFSYEDIIAENENLKKENMTLKIEKIRDEKIYEENERLLKLLSMKENNFYKGELKFARVSFSDINNLNNKIYIDLGKEDNIKVNMIAVYGEYLVGKISKVYDNYSELELITNPNSIVSARTEDDVLGIARGSDEENGLLYFQPSVYEDNLTVDDEIFTSGISDIYPEGIKIGKIEKVNDKENYAYKMIILKPGFENKDLKEVIVIGRENKVNRPIVKENENVNEETEEGDTKK
;
A
#
# COMPACT_ATOMS: atom_id res chain seq x y z
N MET A 1 -10.21 115.31 60.64
CA MET A 1 -10.07 114.18 59.69
C MET A 1 -9.72 112.81 60.35
N LYS A 2 -9.45 112.68 61.65
CA LYS A 2 -9.08 111.36 62.25
C LYS A 2 -10.30 110.64 62.87
N LYS A 3 -11.38 111.31 63.24
CA LYS A 3 -12.53 110.72 63.92
C LYS A 3 -13.51 109.96 63.02
N ASP A 4 -13.58 110.34 61.69
CA ASP A 4 -14.43 109.64 60.72
C ASP A 4 -13.92 108.32 60.23
N LYS A 5 -12.60 108.06 60.25
CA LYS A 5 -12.00 106.78 59.87
C LYS A 5 -12.25 105.69 60.91
N GLU A 6 -12.21 106.06 62.21
CA GLU A 6 -12.46 105.12 63.30
C GLU A 6 -13.92 104.63 63.40
N SER A 7 -14.87 105.49 63.03
CA SER A 7 -16.30 105.14 63.06
C SER A 7 -16.66 104.21 61.91
N LYS A 8 -16.06 104.46 60.71
CA LYS A 8 -16.28 103.57 59.53
C LYS A 8 -15.58 102.18 59.74
N LEU A 9 -14.44 102.16 60.40
CA LEU A 9 -13.75 100.88 60.70
C LEU A 9 -14.55 100.06 61.74
N LYS A 10 -15.24 100.67 62.69
CA LYS A 10 -16.09 100.00 63.69
C LYS A 10 -17.37 99.38 63.09
N ILE A 11 -17.83 99.87 61.95
CA ILE A 11 -18.98 99.33 61.20
C ILE A 11 -18.51 98.33 60.18
N LEU A 12 -17.31 98.50 59.56
CA LEU A 12 -16.81 97.61 58.51
C LEU A 12 -16.36 96.28 59.09
N LEU A 13 -15.78 96.25 60.30
CA LEU A 13 -15.27 95.09 60.97
C LEU A 13 -16.34 93.98 61.24
N PRO A 14 -17.54 94.32 61.79
CA PRO A 14 -18.60 93.34 61.97
C PRO A 14 -19.22 92.89 60.65
N ILE A 15 -19.30 93.77 59.66
CA ILE A 15 -19.79 93.35 58.30
C ILE A 15 -18.84 92.35 57.67
N LEU A 16 -17.53 92.56 57.76
CA LEU A 16 -16.54 91.61 57.28
C LEU A 16 -16.64 90.28 58.01
N ALA A 17 -16.80 90.30 59.34
CA ALA A 17 -17.00 89.12 60.15
C ALA A 17 -18.28 88.33 59.72
N ILE A 18 -19.40 89.03 59.45
CA ILE A 18 -20.59 88.35 58.95
C ILE A 18 -20.41 87.77 57.58
N ILE A 19 -19.67 88.42 56.66
CA ILE A 19 -19.39 87.89 55.34
C ILE A 19 -18.52 86.65 55.47
N ILE A 20 -17.48 86.64 56.33
CA ILE A 20 -16.66 85.47 56.60
C ILE A 20 -17.48 84.28 57.11
N VAL A 21 -18.43 84.55 58.05
CA VAL A 21 -19.27 83.50 58.60
C VAL A 21 -20.20 82.94 57.52
N ILE A 22 -20.77 83.81 56.65
CA ILE A 22 -21.63 83.41 55.54
C ILE A 22 -20.79 82.50 54.55
N VAL A 23 -19.58 82.90 54.22
CA VAL A 23 -18.70 82.13 53.33
C VAL A 23 -18.38 80.75 53.97
N LEU A 24 -18.08 80.71 55.29
CA LEU A 24 -17.81 79.45 55.98
C LEU A 24 -19.07 78.54 56.03
N ILE A 25 -20.27 79.11 56.27
CA ILE A 25 -21.51 78.34 56.24
C ILE A 25 -21.76 77.79 54.80
N PHE A 26 -21.56 78.66 53.80
CA PHE A 26 -21.75 78.29 52.41
C PHE A 26 -20.76 77.16 51.96
N ASN A 27 -19.50 77.31 52.30
CA ASN A 27 -18.52 76.24 52.04
C ASN A 27 -18.87 74.92 52.75
N ARG A 28 -19.37 75.05 54.02
CA ARG A 28 -19.80 73.81 54.73
C ARG A 28 -21.07 73.20 54.11
N LEU A 29 -21.95 73.97 53.54
CA LEU A 29 -23.12 73.47 52.83
C LEU A 29 -22.73 72.85 51.52
N LEU A 30 -21.83 73.47 50.76
CA LEU A 30 -21.31 72.93 49.52
C LEU A 30 -20.59 71.60 49.78
N PHE A 31 -19.84 71.52 50.87
CA PHE A 31 -19.13 70.24 51.20
C PHE A 31 -20.09 69.10 51.53
N LYS A 32 -21.19 69.42 52.27
CA LYS A 32 -22.29 68.46 52.55
C LYS A 32 -23.04 68.04 51.28
N LEU A 33 -23.28 68.95 50.36
CA LEU A 33 -23.91 68.63 49.07
C LEU A 33 -22.98 67.73 48.21
N LYS A 34 -21.69 68.06 48.18
CA LYS A 34 -20.71 67.21 47.45
C LYS A 34 -20.64 65.76 47.99
N ASP A 35 -20.60 65.60 49.35
CA ASP A 35 -20.65 64.34 50.03
C ASP A 35 -21.88 63.47 49.68
N GLN A 36 -23.03 64.15 49.56
CA GLN A 36 -24.31 63.51 49.19
C GLN A 36 -24.31 63.09 47.70
N VAL A 37 -23.77 63.91 46.81
CA VAL A 37 -23.66 63.64 45.40
C VAL A 37 -22.66 62.49 45.20
N ASP A 38 -21.52 62.54 45.88
CA ASP A 38 -20.49 61.46 45.76
C ASP A 38 -21.00 60.09 46.27
N LYS A 39 -21.85 60.06 47.30
CA LYS A 39 -22.51 58.84 47.79
C LYS A 39 -23.42 58.17 46.78
N ILE A 40 -24.03 58.96 45.88
CA ILE A 40 -24.90 58.44 44.82
C ILE A 40 -24.14 58.17 43.57
N THR A 41 -23.19 59.00 43.17
CA THR A 41 -22.45 58.87 41.90
C THR A 41 -21.38 57.76 41.92
N LEU A 42 -20.67 57.63 43.04
CA LEU A 42 -19.58 56.58 43.13
C LEU A 42 -20.12 55.16 42.97
N PRO A 43 -21.19 54.71 43.63
CA PRO A 43 -21.72 53.38 43.46
C PRO A 43 -22.31 53.14 42.06
N VAL A 44 -22.85 54.19 41.41
CA VAL A 44 -23.35 54.10 40.02
C VAL A 44 -22.15 53.95 39.04
N GLN A 45 -21.15 54.82 39.21
CA GLN A 45 -19.93 54.71 38.37
C GLN A 45 -19.25 53.33 38.48
N SER A 46 -19.14 52.79 39.69
CA SER A 46 -18.53 51.46 39.89
C SER A 46 -19.35 50.34 39.22
N LYS A 47 -20.68 50.42 39.28
CA LYS A 47 -21.56 49.46 38.61
C LYS A 47 -21.46 49.56 37.09
N VAL A 48 -21.46 50.78 36.53
CA VAL A 48 -21.32 51.02 35.10
C VAL A 48 -19.95 50.54 34.61
N TYR A 49 -18.87 50.83 35.33
CA TYR A 49 -17.54 50.36 35.01
C TYR A 49 -17.45 48.84 35.03
N ASN A 50 -18.01 48.17 36.03
CA ASN A 50 -18.05 46.72 36.12
C ASN A 50 -18.87 46.06 34.98
N ILE A 51 -19.98 46.70 34.57
CA ILE A 51 -20.80 46.24 33.45
C ILE A 51 -20.03 46.43 32.13
N ALA A 52 -19.36 47.56 31.94
CA ALA A 52 -18.56 47.83 30.75
C ALA A 52 -17.40 46.86 30.61
N ASN A 53 -16.67 46.59 31.71
CA ASN A 53 -15.57 45.59 31.69
C ASN A 53 -16.06 44.17 31.43
N ARG A 54 -17.23 43.79 31.96
CA ARG A 54 -17.85 42.49 31.65
C ARG A 54 -18.25 42.40 30.17
N ALA A 55 -18.78 43.47 29.59
CA ALA A 55 -19.14 43.51 28.17
C ALA A 55 -17.92 43.42 27.26
N ILE A 56 -16.81 44.07 27.61
CA ILE A 56 -15.55 43.99 26.88
C ILE A 56 -15.00 42.54 26.95
N ASN A 57 -14.97 41.93 28.14
CA ASN A 57 -14.50 40.55 28.29
C ASN A 57 -15.36 39.54 27.51
N ILE A 58 -16.70 39.77 27.45
CA ILE A 58 -17.59 38.90 26.64
C ILE A 58 -17.28 39.05 25.16
N LYS A 59 -17.01 40.26 24.69
CA LYS A 59 -16.63 40.51 23.31
C LYS A 59 -15.33 39.79 22.96
N ASP A 60 -14.31 39.89 23.80
CA ASP A 60 -13.03 39.22 23.60
C ASP A 60 -13.17 37.67 23.61
N ILE A 61 -14.04 37.13 24.45
CA ILE A 61 -14.38 35.72 24.49
C ILE A 61 -15.08 35.28 23.19
N ILE A 62 -16.01 36.06 22.67
CA ILE A 62 -16.71 35.72 21.42
C ILE A 62 -15.75 35.73 20.23
N PHE A 63 -14.89 36.74 20.11
CA PHE A 63 -13.87 36.75 19.02
C PHE A 63 -12.87 35.62 19.15
N SER A 64 -12.38 35.32 20.36
CA SER A 64 -11.48 34.20 20.57
C SER A 64 -12.17 32.85 20.27
N TYR A 65 -13.48 32.72 20.46
CA TYR A 65 -14.24 31.53 20.15
C TYR A 65 -14.33 31.27 18.63
N GLU A 66 -14.55 32.34 17.84
CA GLU A 66 -14.55 32.26 16.37
C GLU A 66 -13.17 31.87 15.84
N ASP A 67 -12.10 32.43 16.39
CA ASP A 67 -10.74 32.10 16.04
C ASP A 67 -10.43 30.63 16.37
N ILE A 68 -10.84 30.13 17.53
CA ILE A 68 -10.67 28.73 17.95
C ILE A 68 -11.44 27.79 17.02
N ILE A 69 -12.67 28.15 16.59
CA ILE A 69 -13.42 27.34 15.63
C ILE A 69 -12.68 27.28 14.29
N ALA A 70 -12.22 28.43 13.78
CA ALA A 70 -11.52 28.52 12.52
C ALA A 70 -10.19 27.71 12.57
N GLU A 71 -9.45 27.80 13.67
CA GLU A 71 -8.24 27.02 13.90
C GLU A 71 -8.54 25.51 13.97
N ASN A 72 -9.61 25.11 14.66
CA ASN A 72 -10.03 23.72 14.74
C ASN A 72 -10.42 23.14 13.37
N GLU A 73 -11.11 23.92 12.54
CA GLU A 73 -11.43 23.52 11.17
C GLU A 73 -10.18 23.39 10.30
N ASN A 74 -9.24 24.33 10.43
CA ASN A 74 -7.96 24.26 9.73
C ASN A 74 -7.14 23.05 10.16
N LEU A 75 -7.03 22.79 11.45
CA LEU A 75 -6.37 21.62 12.00
C LEU A 75 -7.01 20.30 11.54
N LYS A 76 -8.35 20.26 11.42
CA LYS A 76 -9.04 19.10 10.86
C LYS A 76 -8.70 18.88 9.39
N LYS A 77 -8.66 19.94 8.59
CA LYS A 77 -8.27 19.86 7.17
C LYS A 77 -6.82 19.40 7.03
N GLU A 78 -5.91 19.98 7.79
CA GLU A 78 -4.50 19.60 7.82
C GLU A 78 -4.32 18.13 8.23
N ASN A 79 -5.01 17.69 9.27
CA ASN A 79 -4.98 16.30 9.72
C ASN A 79 -5.50 15.34 8.66
N MET A 80 -6.53 15.75 7.90
CA MET A 80 -7.06 14.97 6.79
C MET A 80 -6.06 14.89 5.63
N THR A 81 -5.40 15.99 5.31
CA THR A 81 -4.35 16.04 4.28
C THR A 81 -3.17 15.16 4.66
N LEU A 82 -2.68 15.28 5.89
CA LEU A 82 -1.58 14.45 6.40
C LEU A 82 -1.91 12.95 6.40
N LYS A 83 -3.16 12.60 6.70
CA LYS A 83 -3.61 11.19 6.59
C LYS A 83 -3.59 10.68 5.16
N ILE A 84 -4.02 11.51 4.19
CA ILE A 84 -3.99 11.15 2.77
C ILE A 84 -2.55 11.01 2.28
N GLU A 85 -1.67 11.94 2.68
CA GLU A 85 -0.24 11.87 2.36
C GLU A 85 0.40 10.61 2.94
N LYS A 86 0.12 10.29 4.20
CA LYS A 86 0.62 9.06 4.83
C LYS A 86 0.20 7.80 4.06
N ILE A 87 -1.08 7.70 3.66
CA ILE A 87 -1.58 6.56 2.85
C ILE A 87 -0.87 6.50 1.49
N ARG A 88 -0.57 7.67 0.89
CA ARG A 88 0.18 7.73 -0.37
C ARG A 88 1.61 7.26 -0.19
N ASP A 89 2.28 7.71 0.86
CA ASP A 89 3.66 7.33 1.16
C ASP A 89 3.78 5.83 1.46
N GLU A 90 2.85 5.26 2.21
CA GLU A 90 2.78 3.81 2.45
C GLU A 90 2.65 3.03 1.12
N LYS A 91 1.78 3.50 0.20
CA LYS A 91 1.65 2.87 -1.12
C LYS A 91 2.90 3.02 -1.99
N ILE A 92 3.58 4.17 -1.95
CA ILE A 92 4.84 4.37 -2.67
C ILE A 92 5.93 3.46 -2.10
N TYR A 93 5.97 3.29 -0.79
CA TYR A 93 6.92 2.38 -0.14
C TYR A 93 6.68 0.92 -0.56
N GLU A 94 5.43 0.44 -0.50
CA GLU A 94 5.07 -0.90 -0.97
C GLU A 94 5.42 -1.11 -2.46
N GLU A 95 5.16 -0.10 -3.29
CA GLU A 95 5.51 -0.13 -4.71
C GLU A 95 7.02 -0.19 -4.93
N ASN A 96 7.79 0.57 -4.15
CA ASN A 96 9.25 0.60 -4.25
C ASN A 96 9.86 -0.76 -3.84
N GLU A 97 9.40 -1.34 -2.73
CA GLU A 97 9.78 -2.70 -2.29
C GLU A 97 9.48 -3.73 -3.38
N ARG A 98 8.30 -3.63 -4.01
CA ARG A 98 7.90 -4.51 -5.09
C ARG A 98 8.81 -4.35 -6.32
N LEU A 99 9.10 -3.12 -6.73
CA LEU A 99 9.98 -2.84 -7.87
C LEU A 99 11.41 -3.31 -7.60
N LEU A 100 11.92 -3.15 -6.39
CA LEU A 100 13.24 -3.67 -5.99
C LEU A 100 13.26 -5.20 -6.09
N LYS A 101 12.21 -5.87 -5.66
CA LYS A 101 12.08 -7.32 -5.78
C LYS A 101 12.07 -7.76 -7.26
N LEU A 102 11.37 -7.05 -8.13
CA LEU A 102 11.36 -7.30 -9.56
C LEU A 102 12.74 -7.04 -10.21
N LEU A 103 13.45 -6.00 -9.79
CA LEU A 103 14.80 -5.67 -10.29
C LEU A 103 15.83 -6.72 -9.87
N SER A 104 15.79 -7.20 -8.62
CA SER A 104 16.70 -8.25 -8.14
C SER A 104 16.54 -9.54 -8.93
N MET A 105 15.34 -9.81 -9.45
CA MET A 105 15.08 -10.95 -10.32
C MET A 105 15.71 -10.80 -11.71
N LYS A 106 15.74 -9.58 -12.25
CA LYS A 106 16.39 -9.27 -13.53
C LYS A 106 17.92 -9.42 -13.43
N GLU A 107 18.51 -9.07 -12.29
CA GLU A 107 19.95 -9.16 -12.06
C GLU A 107 20.43 -10.62 -11.87
N ASN A 108 19.59 -11.50 -11.35
CA ASN A 108 19.95 -12.90 -11.07
C ASN A 108 20.09 -13.80 -12.29
N ASN A 109 19.97 -13.27 -13.53
CA ASN A 109 20.25 -13.97 -14.81
C ASN A 109 19.64 -15.40 -14.94
N PHE A 110 18.65 -15.75 -14.12
CA PHE A 110 18.01 -17.06 -14.13
C PHE A 110 17.27 -17.34 -15.45
N TYR A 111 16.85 -16.28 -16.15
CA TYR A 111 16.03 -16.42 -17.33
C TYR A 111 16.74 -15.84 -18.55
N LYS A 112 17.18 -16.73 -19.45
CA LYS A 112 17.72 -16.35 -20.76
C LYS A 112 16.54 -16.04 -21.72
N GLY A 113 16.08 -14.82 -21.75
CA GLY A 113 14.99 -14.41 -22.63
C GLY A 113 14.55 -12.97 -22.42
N GLU A 114 13.66 -12.48 -23.27
CA GLU A 114 13.05 -11.17 -23.11
C GLU A 114 12.05 -11.20 -21.95
N LEU A 115 12.25 -10.33 -20.97
CA LEU A 115 11.38 -10.19 -19.80
C LEU A 115 10.38 -9.06 -20.04
N LYS A 116 9.09 -9.34 -19.88
CA LYS A 116 7.99 -8.37 -20.01
C LYS A 116 7.21 -8.32 -18.72
N PHE A 117 7.09 -7.12 -18.15
CA PHE A 117 6.29 -6.90 -16.94
C PHE A 117 4.84 -6.68 -17.33
N ALA A 118 3.94 -7.47 -16.78
CA ALA A 118 2.51 -7.44 -17.04
C ALA A 118 1.72 -7.23 -15.75
N ARG A 119 0.65 -6.44 -15.82
CA ARG A 119 -0.32 -6.32 -14.72
C ARG A 119 -1.45 -7.30 -14.93
N VAL A 120 -1.95 -7.85 -13.84
CA VAL A 120 -3.18 -8.63 -13.86
C VAL A 120 -4.36 -7.69 -13.97
N SER A 121 -5.05 -7.71 -15.11
CA SER A 121 -6.19 -6.84 -15.39
C SER A 121 -7.45 -7.33 -14.69
N PHE A 122 -7.71 -8.62 -14.74
CA PHE A 122 -8.79 -9.29 -14.01
C PHE A 122 -8.53 -10.78 -13.87
N SER A 123 -9.12 -11.36 -12.83
CA SER A 123 -9.17 -12.80 -12.62
C SER A 123 -10.61 -13.28 -12.83
N ASP A 124 -10.80 -14.54 -13.20
CA ASP A 124 -12.12 -15.15 -13.20
C ASP A 124 -12.70 -15.06 -11.79
N ILE A 125 -13.84 -14.34 -11.65
CA ILE A 125 -14.46 -13.97 -10.36
C ILE A 125 -14.73 -15.19 -9.48
N ASN A 126 -14.97 -16.34 -10.09
CA ASN A 126 -15.25 -17.58 -9.35
C ASN A 126 -14.01 -18.44 -9.11
N ASN A 127 -12.85 -18.07 -9.65
CA ASN A 127 -11.57 -18.80 -9.56
C ASN A 127 -11.68 -20.31 -9.94
N LEU A 128 -12.79 -20.71 -10.56
CA LEU A 128 -13.09 -22.09 -10.93
C LEU A 128 -12.19 -22.61 -12.05
N ASN A 129 -11.70 -21.70 -12.90
CA ASN A 129 -10.87 -22.07 -14.04
C ASN A 129 -9.37 -21.79 -13.82
N ASN A 130 -8.97 -21.27 -12.65
CA ASN A 130 -7.57 -20.91 -12.36
C ASN A 130 -6.89 -20.19 -13.54
N LYS A 131 -7.54 -19.14 -14.06
CA LYS A 131 -7.08 -18.29 -15.15
C LYS A 131 -7.12 -16.85 -14.75
N ILE A 132 -6.13 -16.09 -15.20
CA ILE A 132 -6.07 -14.62 -15.05
C ILE A 132 -5.79 -13.99 -16.41
N TYR A 133 -6.06 -12.70 -16.52
CA TYR A 133 -5.84 -11.91 -17.73
C TYR A 133 -4.82 -10.82 -17.44
N ILE A 134 -3.85 -10.67 -18.33
CA ILE A 134 -2.78 -9.69 -18.22
C ILE A 134 -2.92 -8.62 -19.30
N ASP A 135 -2.41 -7.42 -19.03
CA ASP A 135 -2.48 -6.21 -19.88
C ASP A 135 -1.44 -6.18 -21.02
N LEU A 136 -0.94 -7.34 -21.44
CA LEU A 136 -0.06 -7.48 -22.58
C LEU A 136 -0.66 -8.43 -23.62
N GLY A 137 -0.55 -8.06 -24.89
CA GLY A 137 -1.13 -8.80 -26.02
C GLY A 137 -0.18 -8.99 -27.20
N LYS A 138 -0.75 -9.15 -28.39
CA LYS A 138 0.01 -9.28 -29.65
C LYS A 138 0.87 -8.06 -29.94
N GLU A 139 0.36 -6.85 -29.63
CA GLU A 139 1.08 -5.60 -29.84
C GLU A 139 2.37 -5.55 -29.00
N ASP A 140 2.40 -6.26 -27.87
CA ASP A 140 3.55 -6.40 -26.99
C ASP A 140 4.42 -7.60 -27.35
N ASN A 141 4.21 -8.26 -28.48
CA ASN A 141 4.88 -9.47 -28.92
C ASN A 141 4.71 -10.67 -27.95
N ILE A 142 3.57 -10.74 -27.25
CA ILE A 142 3.23 -11.93 -26.46
C ILE A 142 2.85 -13.08 -27.40
N LYS A 143 3.26 -14.30 -27.03
CA LYS A 143 2.97 -15.52 -27.78
C LYS A 143 2.42 -16.59 -26.84
N VAL A 144 1.60 -17.47 -27.37
CA VAL A 144 1.13 -18.67 -26.67
C VAL A 144 2.33 -19.51 -26.21
N ASN A 145 2.22 -20.13 -25.04
CA ASN A 145 3.27 -20.87 -24.34
C ASN A 145 4.45 -20.04 -23.83
N MET A 146 4.39 -18.70 -23.87
CA MET A 146 5.24 -17.91 -23.00
C MET A 146 4.86 -18.19 -21.55
N ILE A 147 5.82 -18.26 -20.65
CA ILE A 147 5.59 -18.54 -19.23
C ILE A 147 5.50 -17.25 -18.44
N ALA A 148 4.80 -17.31 -17.32
CA ALA A 148 4.73 -16.20 -16.36
C ALA A 148 5.26 -16.66 -15.01
N VAL A 149 6.02 -15.78 -14.36
CA VAL A 149 6.59 -16.00 -13.02
C VAL A 149 6.24 -14.86 -12.09
N TYR A 150 6.14 -15.18 -10.81
CA TYR A 150 6.03 -14.21 -9.72
C TYR A 150 7.12 -14.49 -8.70
N GLY A 151 8.02 -13.56 -8.57
CA GLY A 151 9.21 -13.87 -7.83
C GLY A 151 10.05 -14.92 -8.58
N GLU A 152 10.51 -15.89 -7.87
CA GLU A 152 11.22 -17.07 -8.40
C GLU A 152 10.28 -18.23 -8.72
N TYR A 153 8.96 -18.03 -8.55
CA TYR A 153 7.95 -19.07 -8.68
C TYR A 153 7.23 -19.02 -10.02
N LEU A 154 7.05 -20.19 -10.62
CA LEU A 154 6.24 -20.37 -11.81
C LEU A 154 4.76 -20.10 -11.48
N VAL A 155 4.14 -19.18 -12.21
CA VAL A 155 2.71 -18.86 -12.09
C VAL A 155 1.87 -19.63 -13.10
N GLY A 156 2.35 -19.70 -14.36
CA GLY A 156 1.60 -20.35 -15.42
C GLY A 156 2.18 -20.13 -16.80
N LYS A 157 1.36 -20.33 -17.82
CA LYS A 157 1.68 -20.09 -19.23
C LYS A 157 0.57 -19.32 -19.94
N ILE A 158 0.95 -18.60 -20.97
CA ILE A 158 -0.01 -17.93 -21.84
C ILE A 158 -0.77 -18.99 -22.64
N SER A 159 -2.10 -19.06 -22.45
CA SER A 159 -2.98 -19.99 -23.14
C SER A 159 -3.61 -19.37 -24.39
N LYS A 160 -3.97 -18.07 -24.34
CA LYS A 160 -4.51 -17.32 -25.48
C LYS A 160 -3.96 -15.90 -25.51
N VAL A 161 -3.80 -15.36 -26.71
CA VAL A 161 -3.32 -14.00 -26.93
C VAL A 161 -4.35 -13.23 -27.78
N TYR A 162 -4.76 -12.08 -27.27
CA TYR A 162 -5.60 -11.10 -27.94
C TYR A 162 -4.75 -9.88 -28.32
N ASP A 163 -5.34 -8.87 -28.92
CA ASP A 163 -4.56 -7.74 -29.42
C ASP A 163 -3.84 -6.99 -28.28
N ASN A 164 -4.55 -6.63 -27.20
CA ASN A 164 -4.05 -5.81 -26.09
C ASN A 164 -4.06 -6.53 -24.73
N TYR A 165 -4.39 -7.81 -24.68
CA TYR A 165 -4.37 -8.61 -23.44
C TYR A 165 -4.14 -10.07 -23.75
N SER A 166 -3.80 -10.85 -22.72
CA SER A 166 -3.61 -12.30 -22.87
C SER A 166 -4.21 -13.06 -21.69
N GLU A 167 -4.65 -14.29 -21.96
CA GLU A 167 -5.12 -15.25 -20.97
C GLU A 167 -3.92 -16.05 -20.45
N LEU A 168 -3.69 -16.02 -19.16
CA LEU A 168 -2.68 -16.79 -18.45
C LEU A 168 -3.38 -17.92 -17.70
N GLU A 169 -3.05 -19.16 -18.08
CA GLU A 169 -3.47 -20.36 -17.37
C GLU A 169 -2.51 -20.63 -16.22
N LEU A 170 -3.03 -20.66 -15.00
CA LEU A 170 -2.25 -20.87 -13.79
C LEU A 170 -1.82 -22.36 -13.68
N ILE A 171 -0.68 -22.62 -13.03
CA ILE A 171 -0.26 -23.99 -12.74
C ILE A 171 -1.21 -24.73 -11.79
N THR A 172 -2.00 -23.98 -11.01
CA THR A 172 -3.06 -24.51 -10.13
C THR A 172 -4.32 -24.97 -10.88
N ASN A 173 -4.40 -24.74 -12.22
CA ASN A 173 -5.46 -25.29 -13.03
C ASN A 173 -5.34 -26.82 -13.08
N PRO A 174 -6.44 -27.59 -12.83
CA PRO A 174 -6.40 -29.04 -12.88
C PRO A 174 -5.91 -29.63 -14.21
N ASN A 175 -6.10 -28.90 -15.31
CA ASN A 175 -5.61 -29.31 -16.63
C ASN A 175 -4.16 -28.89 -16.91
N SER A 176 -3.55 -28.11 -16.03
CA SER A 176 -2.15 -27.70 -16.16
C SER A 176 -1.23 -28.82 -15.75
N ILE A 177 -0.28 -29.15 -16.62
CA ILE A 177 0.74 -30.19 -16.39
C ILE A 177 2.11 -29.57 -16.57
N VAL A 178 2.94 -29.68 -15.54
CA VAL A 178 4.32 -29.16 -15.51
C VAL A 178 5.27 -30.30 -15.21
N SER A 179 6.26 -30.52 -16.10
CA SER A 179 7.35 -31.45 -15.81
C SER A 179 8.24 -30.89 -14.71
N ALA A 180 8.33 -31.60 -13.61
CA ALA A 180 8.94 -31.15 -12.39
C ALA A 180 10.06 -32.05 -11.90
N ARG A 181 10.90 -31.53 -11.00
CA ARG A 181 11.92 -32.29 -10.28
C ARG A 181 12.08 -31.77 -8.87
N THR A 182 12.59 -32.61 -8.00
CA THR A 182 13.06 -32.19 -6.66
C THR A 182 14.47 -31.60 -6.77
N GLU A 183 15.03 -31.14 -5.66
CA GLU A 183 16.42 -30.70 -5.55
C GLU A 183 17.38 -31.84 -5.84
N ASP A 184 17.04 -33.06 -5.40
CA ASP A 184 17.80 -34.30 -5.62
C ASP A 184 17.56 -34.94 -7.01
N ASP A 185 17.03 -34.19 -7.99
CA ASP A 185 16.75 -34.62 -9.36
C ASP A 185 15.74 -35.78 -9.51
N VAL A 186 14.87 -35.99 -8.52
CA VAL A 186 13.76 -36.92 -8.69
C VAL A 186 12.73 -36.31 -9.63
N LEU A 187 12.61 -36.87 -10.82
CA LEU A 187 11.70 -36.42 -11.86
C LEU A 187 10.24 -36.76 -11.53
N GLY A 188 9.32 -35.90 -11.95
CA GLY A 188 7.91 -36.13 -11.79
C GLY A 188 7.08 -35.13 -12.56
N ILE A 189 5.78 -35.12 -12.24
CA ILE A 189 4.79 -34.23 -12.84
C ILE A 189 4.10 -33.47 -11.73
N ALA A 190 4.05 -32.13 -11.84
CA ALA A 190 3.21 -31.28 -11.03
C ALA A 190 1.95 -30.89 -11.82
N ARG A 191 0.77 -30.97 -11.20
CA ARG A 191 -0.50 -30.56 -11.79
C ARG A 191 -1.41 -29.91 -10.77
N GLY A 192 -2.33 -29.07 -11.21
CA GLY A 192 -3.34 -28.46 -10.34
C GLY A 192 -4.22 -29.51 -9.67
N SER A 193 -4.63 -29.24 -8.43
CA SER A 193 -5.52 -30.10 -7.68
C SER A 193 -6.98 -29.93 -8.14
N ASP A 194 -7.67 -31.04 -8.35
CA ASP A 194 -9.12 -31.08 -8.58
C ASP A 194 -9.93 -30.98 -7.28
N GLU A 195 -9.33 -31.40 -6.17
CA GLU A 195 -9.99 -31.53 -4.87
C GLU A 195 -9.81 -30.29 -4.01
N GLU A 196 -8.59 -29.68 -4.04
CA GLU A 196 -8.23 -28.54 -3.21
C GLU A 196 -7.80 -27.36 -4.11
N ASN A 197 -8.67 -26.35 -4.20
CA ASN A 197 -8.43 -25.18 -5.03
C ASN A 197 -7.17 -24.42 -4.56
N GLY A 198 -6.28 -24.16 -5.51
CA GLY A 198 -5.04 -23.41 -5.25
C GLY A 198 -3.85 -24.29 -4.82
N LEU A 199 -4.02 -25.58 -4.66
CA LEU A 199 -2.92 -26.52 -4.42
C LEU A 199 -2.53 -27.27 -5.69
N LEU A 200 -1.40 -27.96 -5.62
CA LEU A 200 -0.86 -28.78 -6.68
C LEU A 200 -0.62 -30.20 -6.16
N TYR A 201 -0.64 -31.16 -7.06
CA TYR A 201 -0.16 -32.52 -6.80
C TYR A 201 1.17 -32.72 -7.50
N PHE A 202 2.15 -33.29 -6.80
CA PHE A 202 3.38 -33.79 -7.40
C PHE A 202 3.34 -35.30 -7.41
N GLN A 203 3.52 -35.88 -8.58
CA GLN A 203 3.62 -37.29 -8.80
C GLN A 203 5.03 -37.63 -9.28
N PRO A 204 5.90 -38.19 -8.43
CA PRO A 204 7.23 -38.61 -8.84
C PRO A 204 7.14 -39.77 -9.85
N SER A 205 8.08 -39.84 -10.80
CA SER A 205 8.13 -40.89 -11.80
C SER A 205 8.65 -42.22 -11.23
N VAL A 206 9.38 -42.16 -10.13
CA VAL A 206 9.92 -43.28 -9.39
C VAL A 206 9.46 -43.21 -7.94
N TYR A 207 9.26 -44.32 -7.31
CA TYR A 207 8.92 -44.34 -5.88
C TYR A 207 10.15 -43.91 -5.06
N GLU A 208 10.02 -42.83 -4.34
CA GLU A 208 11.05 -42.27 -3.48
C GLU A 208 10.51 -42.11 -2.05
N ASP A 209 11.25 -42.61 -1.08
CA ASP A 209 10.89 -42.53 0.34
C ASP A 209 11.43 -41.24 1.02
N ASN A 210 12.35 -40.54 0.37
CA ASN A 210 13.11 -39.45 0.98
C ASN A 210 12.42 -38.05 0.88
N LEU A 211 11.25 -37.97 0.23
CA LEU A 211 10.55 -36.69 0.08
C LEU A 211 9.89 -36.29 1.40
N THR A 212 10.23 -35.07 1.87
CA THR A 212 9.78 -34.54 3.13
C THR A 212 9.00 -33.24 2.95
N VAL A 213 8.24 -32.88 4.00
CA VAL A 213 7.56 -31.56 4.05
C VAL A 213 8.63 -30.45 3.99
N ASP A 214 8.30 -29.35 3.32
CA ASP A 214 9.15 -28.19 3.01
C ASP A 214 10.19 -28.39 1.90
N ASP A 215 10.32 -29.59 1.31
CA ASP A 215 11.17 -29.77 0.12
C ASP A 215 10.66 -28.93 -1.04
N GLU A 216 11.57 -28.29 -1.76
CA GLU A 216 11.26 -27.44 -2.90
C GLU A 216 11.16 -28.26 -4.20
N ILE A 217 10.14 -27.94 -5.01
CA ILE A 217 9.92 -28.55 -6.31
C ILE A 217 10.18 -27.53 -7.40
N PHE A 218 10.90 -27.93 -8.43
CA PHE A 218 11.34 -27.08 -9.55
C PHE A 218 10.86 -27.65 -10.89
N THR A 219 10.83 -26.81 -11.91
CA THR A 219 10.65 -27.26 -13.29
C THR A 219 11.85 -28.07 -13.73
N SER A 220 11.62 -29.19 -14.41
CA SER A 220 12.69 -30.10 -14.84
C SER A 220 13.36 -29.74 -16.17
N GLY A 221 12.78 -28.82 -16.96
CA GLY A 221 13.29 -28.47 -18.28
C GLY A 221 13.06 -29.53 -19.36
N ILE A 222 12.46 -30.67 -19.04
CA ILE A 222 12.17 -31.74 -20.04
C ILE A 222 11.14 -31.27 -21.06
N SER A 223 10.14 -30.49 -20.59
CA SER A 223 9.15 -29.90 -21.45
C SER A 223 9.73 -28.75 -22.26
N ASP A 224 9.32 -28.66 -23.53
CA ASP A 224 9.68 -27.50 -24.37
C ASP A 224 9.06 -26.18 -23.92
N ILE A 225 8.13 -26.18 -22.96
CA ILE A 225 7.40 -24.99 -22.49
C ILE A 225 8.12 -24.36 -21.31
N TYR A 226 8.52 -25.12 -20.32
CA TYR A 226 9.05 -24.66 -19.07
C TYR A 226 10.57 -24.82 -19.00
N PRO A 227 11.35 -23.73 -18.90
CA PRO A 227 12.79 -23.83 -18.65
C PRO A 227 13.05 -24.56 -17.33
N GLU A 228 14.24 -25.16 -17.24
CA GLU A 228 14.68 -25.83 -16.03
C GLU A 228 14.94 -24.85 -14.88
N GLY A 229 14.68 -25.29 -13.63
CA GLY A 229 15.12 -24.62 -12.41
C GLY A 229 14.18 -23.51 -11.88
N ILE A 230 12.97 -23.35 -12.43
CA ILE A 230 11.98 -22.41 -11.89
C ILE A 230 11.27 -23.09 -10.71
N LYS A 231 11.20 -22.43 -9.56
CA LYS A 231 10.47 -22.96 -8.41
C LYS A 231 8.96 -23.08 -8.71
N ILE A 232 8.38 -24.21 -8.35
CA ILE A 232 6.93 -24.45 -8.45
C ILE A 232 6.26 -24.19 -7.11
N GLY A 233 6.83 -24.77 -6.05
CA GLY A 233 6.30 -24.65 -4.70
C GLY A 233 7.05 -25.58 -3.75
N LYS A 234 6.46 -25.77 -2.56
CA LYS A 234 6.99 -26.64 -1.50
C LYS A 234 6.04 -27.79 -1.20
N ILE A 235 6.60 -28.90 -0.76
CA ILE A 235 5.80 -30.02 -0.27
C ILE A 235 5.09 -29.61 1.01
N GLU A 236 3.76 -29.61 0.99
CA GLU A 236 2.92 -29.35 2.15
C GLU A 236 2.58 -30.64 2.90
N LYS A 237 2.33 -31.71 2.15
CA LYS A 237 1.94 -32.99 2.72
C LYS A 237 2.31 -34.16 1.83
N VAL A 238 2.84 -35.21 2.43
CA VAL A 238 3.06 -36.52 1.78
C VAL A 238 1.95 -37.46 2.24
N ASN A 239 1.08 -37.87 1.32
CA ASN A 239 0.01 -38.83 1.62
C ASN A 239 0.47 -40.26 1.31
N ASP A 240 0.77 -41.03 2.35
CA ASP A 240 1.02 -42.46 2.28
C ASP A 240 -0.34 -43.22 2.33
N LYS A 241 -1.13 -43.11 1.28
CA LYS A 241 -2.31 -44.00 1.17
C LYS A 241 -1.86 -45.30 0.55
N GLU A 242 -1.94 -46.38 1.34
CA GLU A 242 -1.55 -47.75 0.98
C GLU A 242 -2.21 -48.31 -0.30
N ASN A 243 -3.21 -47.61 -0.87
CA ASN A 243 -3.99 -48.06 -2.01
C ASN A 243 -3.66 -47.44 -3.36
N TYR A 244 -2.68 -46.54 -3.44
CA TYR A 244 -2.27 -45.94 -4.70
C TYR A 244 -0.90 -46.50 -5.12
N ALA A 245 -0.75 -46.87 -6.40
CA ALA A 245 0.50 -47.31 -6.98
C ALA A 245 1.62 -46.24 -6.91
N TYR A 246 1.25 -44.98 -6.54
CA TYR A 246 2.16 -43.84 -6.41
C TYR A 246 1.78 -43.01 -5.19
N LYS A 247 2.78 -42.48 -4.49
CA LYS A 247 2.58 -41.48 -3.43
C LYS A 247 1.97 -40.21 -4.05
N MET A 248 0.87 -39.72 -3.48
CA MET A 248 0.30 -38.43 -3.86
C MET A 248 0.85 -37.37 -2.93
N ILE A 249 1.62 -36.45 -3.46
CA ILE A 249 2.30 -35.41 -2.72
C ILE A 249 1.60 -34.09 -3.00
N ILE A 250 1.15 -33.41 -1.93
CA ILE A 250 0.48 -32.13 -2.02
C ILE A 250 1.53 -31.04 -1.95
N LEU A 251 1.51 -30.13 -2.93
CA LEU A 251 2.38 -28.96 -2.99
C LEU A 251 1.58 -27.70 -2.73
N LYS A 252 2.16 -26.80 -1.96
CA LYS A 252 1.75 -25.42 -1.85
C LYS A 252 2.53 -24.58 -2.85
N PRO A 253 1.89 -23.92 -3.83
CA PRO A 253 2.58 -23.02 -4.75
C PRO A 253 3.17 -21.82 -4.00
N GLY A 254 4.21 -21.20 -4.55
CA GLY A 254 4.86 -20.04 -3.93
C GLY A 254 4.11 -18.72 -4.11
N PHE A 255 2.85 -18.76 -4.52
CA PHE A 255 1.98 -17.60 -4.68
C PHE A 255 0.54 -17.94 -4.30
N GLU A 256 -0.22 -16.92 -3.92
CA GLU A 256 -1.68 -17.01 -3.79
C GLU A 256 -2.33 -16.19 -4.91
N ASN A 257 -3.40 -16.71 -5.52
CA ASN A 257 -4.06 -16.07 -6.66
C ASN A 257 -4.51 -14.63 -6.36
N LYS A 258 -4.90 -14.35 -5.12
CA LYS A 258 -5.33 -13.01 -4.67
C LYS A 258 -4.20 -11.98 -4.62
N ASP A 259 -2.95 -12.43 -4.50
CA ASP A 259 -1.77 -11.57 -4.37
C ASP A 259 -1.12 -11.25 -5.72
N LEU A 260 -1.55 -11.95 -6.78
CA LEU A 260 -1.06 -11.73 -8.14
C LEU A 260 -1.62 -10.43 -8.72
N LYS A 261 -0.94 -9.32 -8.48
CA LYS A 261 -1.23 -8.03 -9.11
C LYS A 261 -0.41 -7.83 -10.39
N GLU A 262 0.75 -8.45 -10.45
CA GLU A 262 1.69 -8.37 -11.55
C GLU A 262 2.45 -9.69 -11.71
N VAL A 263 2.86 -9.94 -12.93
CA VAL A 263 3.70 -11.10 -13.29
C VAL A 263 4.77 -10.68 -14.29
N ILE A 264 5.83 -11.46 -14.36
CA ILE A 264 6.85 -11.30 -15.40
C ILE A 264 6.60 -12.38 -16.44
N VAL A 265 6.32 -11.97 -17.67
CA VAL A 265 6.23 -12.87 -18.81
C VAL A 265 7.62 -13.04 -19.43
N ILE A 266 8.03 -14.27 -19.59
CA ILE A 266 9.34 -14.62 -20.12
C ILE A 266 9.17 -15.10 -21.56
N GLY A 267 9.80 -14.38 -22.48
CA GLY A 267 9.90 -14.78 -23.87
C GLY A 267 10.77 -16.02 -24.03
N ARG A 268 10.36 -16.89 -24.92
CA ARG A 268 11.16 -18.07 -25.27
C ARG A 268 12.47 -17.61 -25.93
N GLU A 269 13.61 -18.08 -25.45
CA GLU A 269 14.85 -18.00 -26.23
C GLU A 269 14.61 -18.79 -27.52
N ASN A 270 14.80 -18.17 -28.68
CA ASN A 270 14.81 -18.93 -29.93
C ASN A 270 15.89 -20.02 -29.77
N LYS A 271 15.49 -21.28 -29.62
CA LYS A 271 16.44 -22.39 -29.70
C LYS A 271 17.16 -22.20 -31.03
N VAL A 272 18.37 -21.67 -30.98
CA VAL A 272 19.30 -21.71 -32.11
C VAL A 272 19.34 -23.17 -32.52
N ASN A 273 18.90 -23.43 -33.76
CA ASN A 273 18.86 -24.74 -34.38
C ASN A 273 19.99 -25.64 -33.79
N ARG A 274 19.62 -26.60 -32.94
CA ARG A 274 20.51 -27.70 -32.70
C ARG A 274 20.76 -28.32 -34.08
N PRO A 275 22.00 -28.39 -34.58
CA PRO A 275 22.23 -29.02 -35.83
C PRO A 275 21.62 -30.42 -35.72
N ILE A 276 20.72 -30.74 -36.61
CA ILE A 276 20.22 -32.11 -36.75
C ILE A 276 21.46 -32.93 -37.01
N VAL A 277 21.90 -33.71 -36.02
CA VAL A 277 22.89 -34.74 -36.24
C VAL A 277 22.19 -35.70 -37.20
N LYS A 278 22.53 -35.57 -38.49
CA LYS A 278 22.16 -36.59 -39.45
C LYS A 278 22.90 -37.83 -38.98
N GLU A 279 22.18 -38.79 -38.42
CA GLU A 279 22.64 -40.16 -38.32
C GLU A 279 23.05 -40.55 -39.73
N ASN A 280 24.37 -40.76 -39.91
CA ASN A 280 24.89 -41.31 -41.11
C ASN A 280 24.35 -42.74 -41.19
N GLU A 281 23.35 -42.96 -42.01
CA GLU A 281 23.04 -44.28 -42.58
C GLU A 281 24.21 -44.68 -43.49
N ASN A 282 25.28 -45.13 -42.91
CA ASN A 282 26.26 -46.00 -43.59
C ASN A 282 25.72 -47.40 -43.46
N VAL A 283 24.76 -47.76 -44.27
CA VAL A 283 24.49 -49.15 -44.62
C VAL A 283 25.64 -49.55 -45.50
N ASN A 284 26.52 -50.45 -44.98
CA ASN A 284 27.51 -51.17 -45.75
C ASN A 284 26.75 -52.04 -46.76
N GLU A 285 26.76 -51.63 -48.03
CA GLU A 285 26.60 -52.59 -49.15
C GLU A 285 27.86 -53.43 -49.21
N GLU A 286 27.86 -54.58 -48.54
CA GLU A 286 28.77 -55.66 -48.87
C GLU A 286 28.27 -56.28 -50.16
N THR A 287 28.99 -56.01 -51.23
CA THR A 287 28.91 -56.65 -52.52
C THR A 287 29.32 -58.16 -52.37
N GLU A 288 28.33 -59.03 -52.49
CA GLU A 288 28.58 -60.43 -52.85
C GLU A 288 29.05 -60.50 -54.32
N GLU A 289 30.35 -60.55 -54.59
CA GLU A 289 30.90 -61.07 -55.83
C GLU A 289 30.95 -62.58 -55.74
N GLY A 290 30.11 -63.19 -56.56
CA GLY A 290 30.15 -64.65 -56.79
C GLY A 290 31.43 -65.13 -57.42
N ASP A 291 31.88 -66.18 -56.92
CA ASP A 291 32.89 -66.95 -57.59
C ASP A 291 32.30 -68.27 -58.08
N THR A 292 32.01 -68.30 -59.39
CA THR A 292 31.69 -69.46 -60.16
C THR A 292 32.98 -69.92 -60.83
N LYS A 293 33.60 -71.02 -60.33
CA LYS A 293 34.35 -71.94 -61.26
C LYS A 293 34.56 -73.32 -60.65
N LYS A 294 34.07 -74.28 -61.39
CA LYS A 294 34.27 -75.71 -61.55
C LYS A 294 33.46 -76.62 -60.71
#